data_9002b97b0f4b132935c41ddb21e00bf6
#
_entry.id   9002b97b0f4b132935c41ddb21e00bf6
#
_cell.length_a   1.000
_cell.length_b   1.000
_cell.length_c   1.000
_cell.angle_alpha   90.00
_cell.angle_beta   90.00
_cell.angle_gamma   90.00
#
_symmetry.space_group_name_H-M   'P 1'
#
loop_
_entity.id
_entity.type
_entity.pdbx_description
1 polymer ?
#
loop_
_entity_poly.entity_id
_entity_poly.type
_entity_poly.pdbx_seq_one_letter_code
_entity_poly.pdbx_strand_id
1 'polypeptide(L)'
;MVDENNYCVYAHYFPDEKRYYGISQNPENRWGKNGEGYSNQKRIWAAIQKFGWENVKHEIIMSNLNKQSALMIEEALINQYKTNIPACGYNEYL
;
A
#
# COMPACT_ATOMS: atom_id res chain seq x y z
N MET A 1 -13.26 -21.08 12.98
CA MET A 1 -13.90 -19.86 12.51
C MET A 1 -12.84 -18.88 12.02
N VAL A 2 -13.11 -18.26 10.90
CA VAL A 2 -12.17 -17.29 10.33
C VAL A 2 -12.21 -16.00 11.14
N ASP A 3 -11.06 -15.52 11.54
CA ASP A 3 -10.95 -14.22 12.18
C ASP A 3 -11.02 -13.13 11.11
N GLU A 4 -12.12 -12.38 11.11
CA GLU A 4 -12.34 -11.37 10.09
C GLU A 4 -11.76 -10.00 10.48
N ASN A 5 -11.14 -9.90 11.67
CA ASN A 5 -10.63 -8.65 12.19
C ASN A 5 -9.09 -8.64 12.20
N ASN A 6 -8.50 -9.15 11.13
CA ASN A 6 -7.04 -9.23 11.05
C ASN A 6 -6.46 -8.46 9.86
N TYR A 7 -7.22 -7.55 9.29
CA TYR A 7 -6.72 -6.72 8.20
C TYR A 7 -5.99 -5.50 8.72
N CYS A 8 -4.97 -5.09 7.98
CA CYS A 8 -4.22 -3.87 8.23
C CYS A 8 -4.38 -2.93 7.05
N VAL A 9 -4.33 -1.63 7.33
CA VAL A 9 -4.14 -0.60 6.31
C VAL A 9 -2.71 -0.13 6.44
N TYR A 10 -1.99 -0.08 5.33
CA TYR A 10 -0.57 0.29 5.34
C TYR A 10 -0.28 1.33 4.27
N ALA A 11 0.88 1.96 4.40
CA ALA A 11 1.34 2.94 3.44
C ALA A 11 2.80 2.70 3.11
N HIS A 12 3.16 3.08 1.90
CA HIS A 12 4.55 3.18 1.46
C HIS A 12 4.80 4.61 1.05
N TYR A 13 5.85 5.21 1.58
CA TYR A 13 6.22 6.59 1.29
C TYR A 13 7.53 6.58 0.51
N PHE A 14 7.48 7.09 -0.70
CA PHE A 14 8.62 7.07 -1.62
C PHE A 14 9.44 8.36 -1.51
N PRO A 15 10.72 8.33 -1.89
CA PRO A 15 11.57 9.53 -1.81
C PRO A 15 11.08 10.72 -2.64
N ASP A 16 10.26 10.47 -3.65
CA ASP A 16 9.68 11.54 -4.49
C ASP A 16 8.42 12.14 -3.88
N GLU A 17 8.12 11.81 -2.61
CA GLU A 17 6.97 12.28 -1.84
C GLU A 17 5.63 11.69 -2.31
N LYS A 18 5.67 10.72 -3.20
CA LYS A 18 4.45 9.99 -3.59
C LYS A 18 4.19 8.82 -2.65
N ARG A 19 2.93 8.42 -2.58
CA ARG A 19 2.48 7.41 -1.62
C ARG A 19 1.73 6.28 -2.31
N TYR A 20 1.63 5.17 -1.59
CA TYR A 20 0.81 4.04 -1.96
C TYR A 20 0.11 3.53 -0.70
N TYR A 21 -1.19 3.30 -0.79
CA TYR A 21 -1.97 2.74 0.32
C TYR A 21 -2.52 1.38 -0.07
N GLY A 22 -2.55 0.46 0.88
CA GLY A 22 -3.07 -0.87 0.64
C GLY A 22 -3.61 -1.51 1.89
N ILE A 23 -4.23 -2.66 1.72
CA ILE A 23 -4.71 -3.48 2.83
C ILE A 23 -4.19 -4.89 2.68
N SER A 24 -4.01 -5.58 3.80
CA SER A 24 -3.61 -6.97 3.78
C SER A 24 -3.83 -7.59 5.17
N GLN A 25 -4.07 -8.88 5.19
CA GLN A 25 -4.07 -9.66 6.43
C GLN A 25 -2.65 -9.93 6.89
N ASN A 26 -1.70 -9.92 5.96
CA ASN A 26 -0.30 -10.15 6.27
C ASN A 26 0.54 -9.23 5.38
N PRO A 27 0.79 -7.98 5.82
CA PRO A 27 1.49 -7.00 4.98
C PRO A 27 2.86 -7.46 4.51
N GLU A 28 3.67 -8.05 5.39
CA GLU A 28 5.01 -8.48 4.99
C GLU A 28 4.98 -9.52 3.89
N ASN A 29 4.04 -10.46 3.97
CA ASN A 29 3.86 -11.47 2.94
C ASN A 29 3.36 -10.85 1.64
N ARG A 30 2.46 -9.86 1.73
CA ARG A 30 1.94 -9.15 0.57
C ARG A 30 3.04 -8.37 -0.16
N TRP A 31 3.91 -7.72 0.61
CA TRP A 31 5.00 -6.93 0.02
C TRP A 31 6.06 -7.81 -0.62
N GLY A 32 6.32 -8.97 -0.05
CA GLY A 32 7.36 -9.87 -0.52
C GLY A 32 8.75 -9.37 -0.22
N LYS A 33 9.73 -10.13 -0.64
CA LYS A 33 11.12 -9.77 -0.45
C LYS A 33 11.46 -8.62 -1.39
N ASN A 34 12.00 -7.53 -0.83
CA ASN A 34 12.40 -6.36 -1.61
C ASN A 34 11.27 -5.78 -2.44
N GLY A 35 10.03 -5.93 -1.97
CA GLY A 35 8.87 -5.38 -2.66
C GLY A 35 8.39 -6.21 -3.85
N GLU A 36 8.87 -7.42 -4.00
CA GLU A 36 8.53 -8.27 -5.16
C GLU A 36 7.05 -8.60 -5.26
N GLY A 37 6.30 -8.43 -4.16
CA GLY A 37 4.85 -8.61 -4.19
C GLY A 37 4.15 -7.64 -5.13
N TYR A 38 4.82 -6.58 -5.53
CA TYR A 38 4.25 -5.57 -6.44
C TYR A 38 4.70 -5.72 -7.89
N SER A 39 5.37 -6.82 -8.22
CA SER A 39 5.94 -7.00 -9.57
C SER A 39 4.90 -6.96 -10.68
N ASN A 40 3.62 -7.17 -10.37
CA ASN A 40 2.54 -7.14 -11.35
C ASN A 40 1.89 -5.75 -11.49
N GLN A 41 2.33 -4.76 -10.72
CA GLN A 41 1.79 -3.42 -10.76
C GLN A 41 2.85 -2.47 -11.29
N LYS A 42 2.68 -2.03 -12.54
CA LYS A 42 3.74 -1.35 -13.27
C LYS A 42 4.29 -0.11 -12.58
N ARG A 43 3.41 0.75 -12.11
CA ARG A 43 3.86 2.05 -11.58
C ARG A 43 4.62 1.92 -10.28
N ILE A 44 4.07 1.17 -9.31
CA ILE A 44 4.77 1.02 -8.04
C ILE A 44 6.03 0.18 -8.21
N TRP A 45 5.98 -0.85 -9.07
CA TRP A 45 7.16 -1.68 -9.29
C TRP A 45 8.30 -0.87 -9.92
N ALA A 46 7.99 -0.01 -10.89
CA ALA A 46 8.98 0.86 -11.48
C ALA A 46 9.61 1.78 -10.43
N ALA A 47 8.81 2.31 -9.52
CA ALA A 47 9.30 3.17 -8.45
C ALA A 47 10.19 2.39 -7.49
N ILE A 48 9.81 1.16 -7.14
CA ILE A 48 10.62 0.30 -6.28
C ILE A 48 11.97 0.02 -6.92
N GLN A 49 11.98 -0.25 -8.23
CA GLN A 49 13.23 -0.47 -8.96
C GLN A 49 14.07 0.79 -9.01
N LYS A 50 13.44 1.94 -9.15
CA LYS A 50 14.16 3.20 -9.27
C LYS A 50 14.78 3.64 -7.95
N PHE A 51 14.03 3.56 -6.86
CA PHE A 51 14.47 4.09 -5.57
C PHE A 51 15.09 3.06 -4.66
N GLY A 52 14.77 1.78 -4.84
CA GLY A 52 15.18 0.71 -3.93
C GLY A 52 14.19 0.56 -2.79
N TRP A 53 13.82 -0.69 -2.50
CA TRP A 53 12.85 -0.97 -1.43
C TRP A 53 13.33 -0.46 -0.08
N GLU A 54 14.66 -0.48 0.14
CA GLU A 54 15.24 -0.03 1.40
C GLU A 54 15.11 1.48 1.61
N ASN A 55 14.82 2.23 0.56
CA ASN A 55 14.64 3.68 0.65
C ASN A 55 13.18 4.09 0.71
N VAL A 56 12.26 3.14 0.70
CA VAL A 56 10.83 3.37 0.83
C VAL A 56 10.45 3.15 2.29
N LYS A 57 9.73 4.12 2.87
CA LYS A 57 9.25 3.99 4.24
C LYS A 57 7.95 3.21 4.26
N HIS A 58 7.79 2.34 5.23
CA HIS A 58 6.61 1.51 5.37
C HIS A 58 5.94 1.78 6.71
N GLU A 59 4.64 1.95 6.69
CA GLU A 59 3.89 2.23 7.90
C GLU A 59 2.62 1.38 7.95
N ILE A 60 2.37 0.77 9.10
CA ILE A 60 1.07 0.14 9.38
C ILE A 60 0.23 1.21 10.05
N ILE A 61 -0.75 1.73 9.32
CA ILE A 61 -1.56 2.84 9.80
C ILE A 61 -2.58 2.37 10.83
N MET A 62 -3.21 1.23 10.55
CA MET A 62 -4.24 0.68 11.42
C MET A 62 -4.30 -0.83 11.23
N SER A 63 -4.59 -1.56 12.29
CA SER A 63 -4.68 -3.01 12.23
C SER A 63 -5.90 -3.51 13.00
N ASN A 64 -6.09 -4.83 12.98
CA ASN A 64 -7.23 -5.48 13.64
C ASN A 64 -8.57 -5.02 13.09
N LEU A 65 -8.63 -4.83 11.78
CA LEU A 65 -9.83 -4.38 11.08
C LEU A 65 -10.48 -5.55 10.35
N ASN A 66 -11.81 -5.49 10.18
CA ASN A 66 -12.44 -6.37 9.22
C ASN A 66 -12.16 -5.84 7.81
N LYS A 67 -12.40 -6.67 6.81
CA LYS A 67 -12.07 -6.31 5.44
C LYS A 67 -12.81 -5.07 4.97
N GLN A 68 -14.09 -4.95 5.32
CA GLN A 68 -14.90 -3.83 4.87
C GLN A 68 -14.39 -2.51 5.44
N SER A 69 -14.07 -2.49 6.73
CA SER A 69 -13.50 -1.28 7.36
C SER A 69 -12.15 -0.93 6.76
N ALA A 70 -11.31 -1.94 6.51
CA ALA A 70 -10.01 -1.71 5.90
C ALA A 70 -10.16 -1.09 4.51
N LEU A 71 -11.08 -1.62 3.69
CA LEU A 71 -11.33 -1.08 2.36
C LEU A 71 -11.83 0.36 2.41
N MET A 72 -12.70 0.68 3.36
CA MET A 72 -13.21 2.04 3.50
C MET A 72 -12.11 3.02 3.87
N ILE A 73 -11.21 2.61 4.78
CA ILE A 73 -10.10 3.47 5.19
C ILE A 73 -9.11 3.63 4.03
N GLU A 74 -8.79 2.56 3.33
CA GLU A 74 -7.91 2.60 2.17
C GLU A 74 -8.45 3.58 1.12
N GLU A 75 -9.73 3.43 0.79
CA GLU A 75 -10.36 4.29 -0.20
C GLU A 75 -10.34 5.75 0.22
N ALA A 76 -10.63 6.01 1.49
CA ALA A 76 -10.60 7.38 2.02
C ALA A 76 -9.20 8.00 1.90
N LEU A 77 -8.16 7.22 2.21
CA LEU A 77 -6.78 7.69 2.10
C LEU A 77 -6.38 7.95 0.66
N ILE A 78 -6.74 7.04 -0.24
CA ILE A 78 -6.45 7.21 -1.67
C ILE A 78 -7.13 8.48 -2.18
N ASN A 79 -8.38 8.71 -1.79
CA ASN A 79 -9.11 9.90 -2.21
C ASN A 79 -8.54 11.17 -1.60
N GLN A 80 -8.14 11.11 -0.33
CA GLN A 80 -7.60 12.27 0.36
C GLN A 80 -6.27 12.72 -0.24
N TYR A 81 -5.38 11.77 -0.50
CA TYR A 81 -4.04 12.07 -1.00
C TYR A 81 -3.92 11.90 -2.51
N LYS A 82 -5.00 11.47 -3.16
CA LYS A 82 -5.07 11.32 -4.61
C LYS A 82 -3.98 10.41 -5.17
N THR A 83 -3.68 9.34 -4.44
CA THR A 83 -2.57 8.45 -4.80
C THR A 83 -2.85 7.60 -6.04
N ASN A 84 -4.10 7.60 -6.53
CA ASN A 84 -4.44 6.98 -7.80
C ASN A 84 -4.15 7.88 -9.00
N ILE A 85 -3.72 9.13 -8.75
CA ILE A 85 -3.29 10.05 -9.80
C ILE A 85 -1.77 9.93 -9.92
N PRO A 86 -1.23 9.69 -11.13
CA PRO A 86 0.22 9.46 -11.30
C PRO A 86 1.12 10.53 -10.71
N ALA A 87 0.68 11.79 -10.70
CA ALA A 87 1.47 12.87 -10.14
C ALA A 87 1.53 12.81 -8.62
N CYS A 88 0.63 12.08 -7.96
CA CYS A 88 0.51 12.10 -6.50
C CYS A 88 0.82 10.77 -5.84
N GLY A 89 0.78 9.68 -6.56
CA GLY A 89 0.99 8.38 -5.94
C GLY A 89 1.08 7.23 -6.93
N TYR A 90 1.14 6.03 -6.36
CA TYR A 90 1.39 4.82 -7.13
C TYR A 90 0.24 3.83 -7.09
N ASN A 91 -0.91 4.20 -6.56
CA ASN A 91 -2.09 3.36 -6.66
C ASN A 91 -2.61 3.38 -8.08
N GLU A 92 -2.89 2.20 -8.65
CA GLU A 92 -3.21 2.12 -10.08
C GLU A 92 -4.68 2.02 -10.38
N TYR A 93 -5.53 1.88 -9.36
CA TYR A 93 -6.96 1.70 -9.58
C TYR A 93 -7.75 2.52 -8.59
N LEU A 94 -9.05 2.60 -8.87
CA LEU A 94 -10.10 3.31 -8.16
C LEU A 94 -10.61 4.49 -8.94
#